data_3aaff22a4faca7fb50cc5bead2f5394e
#
_entry.id   3aaff22a4faca7fb50cc5bead2f5394e
#
_cell.length_a   1.000
_cell.length_b   1.000
_cell.length_c   1.000
_cell.angle_alpha   90.00
_cell.angle_beta   90.00
_cell.angle_gamma   90.00
#
_symmetry.space_group_name_H-M   'P 1'
#
loop_
_entity.id
_entity.type
_entity.pdbx_description
1 polymer ?
#
loop_
_entity_poly.entity_id
_entity_poly.type
_entity_poly.pdbx_seq_one_letter_code
_entity_poly.pdbx_strand_id
1 'polypeptide(L)'
;MAYPQLQPGDCLVGSDLPLSGYGTWPYYFTAVPCAQRHIAEVFFAGNLWPQALAFPGDDTAYNQAAYRCADGFSAYVAGSVHNTANFAYATIAPDSSTWPDGDRLVVCVAYQVTEDSYPDAAPVDFSIKGSHQ
;
A
#
# COMPACT_ATOMS: atom_id res chain seq x y z
N MET A 1 5.24 8.68 11.15
CA MET A 1 4.39 9.35 10.13
C MET A 1 2.97 8.84 10.29
N ALA A 2 2.01 9.72 10.43
CA ALA A 2 0.61 9.33 10.55
C ALA A 2 0.03 8.91 9.20
N TYR A 3 -0.96 8.02 9.23
CA TYR A 3 -1.61 7.49 8.04
C TYR A 3 -1.97 8.55 6.98
N PRO A 4 -2.61 9.68 7.34
CA PRO A 4 -2.97 10.67 6.32
C PRO A 4 -1.77 11.41 5.70
N GLN A 5 -0.57 11.23 6.25
CA GLN A 5 0.64 11.88 5.74
C GLN A 5 1.42 11.02 4.77
N LEU A 6 1.01 9.76 4.57
CA LEU A 6 1.67 8.86 3.64
C LEU A 6 1.56 9.38 2.22
N GLN A 7 2.64 9.30 1.47
CA GLN A 7 2.72 9.79 0.09
C GLN A 7 3.43 8.77 -0.79
N PRO A 8 3.14 8.77 -2.09
CA PRO A 8 3.87 7.91 -3.03
C PRO A 8 5.38 8.13 -2.91
N GLY A 9 6.11 7.04 -2.86
CA GLY A 9 7.56 7.04 -2.68
C GLY A 9 8.02 6.81 -1.25
N ASP A 10 7.12 6.83 -0.27
CA ASP A 10 7.48 6.50 1.11
C ASP A 10 7.80 5.01 1.22
N CYS A 11 8.95 4.68 1.83
CA CYS A 11 9.36 3.32 2.10
C CYS A 11 9.20 3.04 3.59
N LEU A 12 8.50 1.96 3.92
CA LEU A 12 7.99 1.70 5.26
C LEU A 12 8.65 0.48 5.89
N VAL A 13 8.88 0.57 7.18
CA VAL A 13 9.34 -0.55 8.01
C VAL A 13 8.28 -0.90 9.04
N GLY A 14 8.31 -2.13 9.55
CA GLY A 14 7.41 -2.60 10.58
C GLY A 14 7.01 -4.03 10.32
N SER A 15 6.92 -4.83 11.39
CA SER A 15 6.50 -6.22 11.30
C SER A 15 5.00 -6.40 11.49
N ASP A 16 4.29 -5.32 11.79
CA ASP A 16 2.86 -5.32 12.11
C ASP A 16 1.97 -4.93 10.94
N LEU A 17 2.55 -4.75 9.73
CA LEU A 17 1.77 -4.37 8.56
C LEU A 17 1.06 -5.61 7.99
N PRO A 18 -0.29 -5.59 7.85
CA PRO A 18 -1.04 -6.75 7.37
C PRO A 18 -1.00 -6.85 5.83
N LEU A 19 0.19 -7.02 5.27
CA LEU A 19 0.41 -6.96 3.82
C LEU A 19 -0.21 -8.15 3.08
N SER A 20 -0.10 -9.35 3.65
CA SER A 20 -0.51 -10.57 2.96
C SER A 20 -1.87 -11.12 3.41
N GLY A 21 -2.60 -10.40 4.26
CA GLY A 21 -3.85 -10.90 4.80
C GLY A 21 -4.75 -9.80 5.32
N TYR A 22 -5.76 -10.21 6.05
CA TYR A 22 -6.68 -9.30 6.68
C TYR A 22 -6.15 -8.93 8.06
N GLY A 23 -6.20 -7.68 8.39
CA GLY A 23 -5.75 -7.20 9.67
C GLY A 23 -6.02 -5.72 9.80
N THR A 24 -5.76 -5.19 10.99
CA THR A 24 -5.91 -3.77 11.25
C THR A 24 -4.61 -3.06 10.94
N TRP A 25 -4.68 -2.06 10.06
CA TRP A 25 -3.52 -1.23 9.75
C TRP A 25 -3.24 -0.27 10.91
N PRO A 26 -1.96 -0.05 11.25
CA PRO A 26 -1.63 0.95 12.27
C PRO A 26 -1.94 2.35 11.78
N TYR A 27 -2.16 3.28 12.69
CA TYR A 27 -2.33 4.67 12.33
C TYR A 27 -1.00 5.37 12.06
N TYR A 28 0.07 4.95 12.74
CA TYR A 28 1.41 5.51 12.57
C TYR A 28 2.32 4.52 11.86
N PHE A 29 3.14 5.06 10.98
CA PHE A 29 4.10 4.30 10.18
C PHE A 29 5.49 4.88 10.35
N THR A 30 6.50 4.04 10.21
CA THR A 30 7.89 4.46 10.20
C THR A 30 8.39 4.43 8.77
N ALA A 31 8.78 5.59 8.24
CA ALA A 31 9.33 5.73 6.90
C ALA A 31 10.85 5.83 6.98
N VAL A 32 11.53 5.23 6.01
CA VAL A 32 12.98 5.25 5.89
C VAL A 32 13.36 5.55 4.43
N PRO A 33 14.59 5.99 4.16
CA PRO A 33 15.06 6.06 2.78
C PRO A 33 14.97 4.71 2.09
N CYS A 34 14.56 4.69 0.83
CA CYS A 34 14.31 3.44 0.13
C CYS A 34 15.57 2.62 -0.14
N ALA A 35 16.74 3.22 -0.03
CA ALA A 35 18.02 2.49 -0.08
C ALA A 35 18.29 1.72 1.21
N GLN A 36 17.57 2.02 2.29
CA GLN A 36 17.64 1.25 3.52
C GLN A 36 16.65 0.10 3.49
N ARG A 37 16.90 -0.92 4.33
CA ARG A 37 16.03 -2.08 4.43
C ARG A 37 14.63 -1.66 4.84
N HIS A 38 13.63 -2.04 4.06
CA HIS A 38 12.23 -1.72 4.30
C HIS A 38 11.34 -2.87 3.82
N ILE A 39 10.05 -2.84 4.16
CA ILE A 39 9.13 -3.94 3.91
C ILE A 39 8.07 -3.59 2.86
N ALA A 40 7.75 -2.33 2.67
CA ALA A 40 6.71 -1.91 1.75
C ALA A 40 7.00 -0.50 1.23
N GLU A 41 6.41 -0.17 0.08
CA GLU A 41 6.52 1.16 -0.53
C GLU A 41 5.15 1.67 -0.92
N VAL A 42 4.84 2.91 -0.56
CA VAL A 42 3.61 3.57 -0.98
C VAL A 42 3.73 3.95 -2.45
N PHE A 43 2.76 3.56 -3.28
CA PHE A 43 2.74 3.97 -4.68
C PHE A 43 1.48 4.77 -5.05
N PHE A 44 0.51 4.85 -4.17
CA PHE A 44 -0.64 5.72 -4.34
C PHE A 44 -1.16 6.18 -2.99
N ALA A 45 -1.55 7.44 -2.89
CA ALA A 45 -2.27 7.97 -1.74
C ALA A 45 -3.20 9.07 -2.24
N GLY A 46 -4.49 8.93 -2.01
CA GLY A 46 -5.46 9.92 -2.46
C GLY A 46 -6.88 9.57 -2.06
N ASN A 47 -7.75 10.58 -2.12
CA ASN A 47 -9.16 10.40 -1.80
C ASN A 47 -9.90 9.95 -3.07
N LEU A 48 -10.69 8.88 -2.95
CA LEU A 48 -11.46 8.36 -4.08
C LEU A 48 -12.91 8.81 -4.08
N TRP A 49 -13.41 9.29 -2.96
CA TRP A 49 -14.84 9.61 -2.82
C TRP A 49 -15.04 11.01 -2.30
N PRO A 50 -16.12 11.70 -2.73
CA PRO A 50 -16.47 12.99 -2.14
C PRO A 50 -16.92 12.82 -0.69
N GLN A 51 -16.70 13.87 0.12
CA GLN A 51 -17.05 13.84 1.54
C GLN A 51 -18.54 13.60 1.78
N ALA A 52 -19.38 14.09 0.89
CA ALA A 52 -20.84 14.00 1.06
C ALA A 52 -21.41 12.62 0.69
N LEU A 53 -20.60 11.75 0.10
CA LEU A 53 -21.09 10.42 -0.29
C LEU A 53 -21.37 9.58 0.94
N ALA A 54 -22.54 8.92 0.97
CA ALA A 54 -22.86 7.96 2.02
C ALA A 54 -21.93 6.74 1.90
N PHE A 55 -21.63 6.11 3.03
CA PHE A 55 -20.74 4.96 3.04
C PHE A 55 -21.32 3.83 2.16
N PRO A 56 -20.56 3.35 1.15
CA PRO A 56 -21.07 2.33 0.23
C PRO A 56 -21.01 0.91 0.79
N GLY A 57 -20.49 0.72 2.00
CA GLY A 57 -20.26 -0.59 2.60
C GLY A 57 -18.79 -0.98 2.54
N ASP A 58 -18.36 -1.82 3.49
CA ASP A 58 -16.96 -2.22 3.61
C ASP A 58 -16.46 -2.92 2.34
N ASP A 59 -17.23 -3.88 1.81
CA ASP A 59 -16.80 -4.63 0.63
C ASP A 59 -16.71 -3.73 -0.60
N THR A 60 -17.68 -2.87 -0.81
CA THR A 60 -17.67 -1.97 -1.97
C THR A 60 -16.54 -0.97 -1.89
N ALA A 61 -16.33 -0.35 -0.72
CA ALA A 61 -15.24 0.60 -0.53
C ALA A 61 -13.88 -0.08 -0.75
N TYR A 62 -13.69 -1.25 -0.17
CA TYR A 62 -12.43 -1.98 -0.34
C TYR A 62 -12.20 -2.36 -1.80
N ASN A 63 -13.23 -2.87 -2.48
CA ASN A 63 -13.09 -3.30 -3.87
C ASN A 63 -12.77 -2.14 -4.79
N GLN A 64 -13.40 -0.98 -4.61
CA GLN A 64 -13.11 0.21 -5.39
C GLN A 64 -11.68 0.69 -5.15
N ALA A 65 -11.23 0.68 -3.90
CA ALA A 65 -9.85 1.01 -3.55
C ALA A 65 -8.87 0.02 -4.16
N ALA A 66 -9.17 -1.27 -4.09
CA ALA A 66 -8.30 -2.31 -4.64
C ALA A 66 -8.16 -2.19 -6.16
N TYR A 67 -9.22 -1.82 -6.87
CA TYR A 67 -9.13 -1.53 -8.30
C TYR A 67 -8.16 -0.41 -8.58
N ARG A 68 -8.20 0.65 -7.78
CA ARG A 68 -7.25 1.75 -7.94
C ARG A 68 -5.82 1.31 -7.72
N CYS A 69 -5.60 0.46 -6.70
CA CYS A 69 -4.28 -0.09 -6.44
C CYS A 69 -3.79 -0.99 -7.58
N ALA A 70 -4.67 -1.83 -8.10
CA ALA A 70 -4.31 -2.71 -9.21
C ALA A 70 -3.89 -1.92 -10.45
N ASP A 71 -4.62 -0.85 -10.78
CA ASP A 71 -4.28 0.01 -11.92
C ASP A 71 -2.89 0.63 -11.78
N GLY A 72 -2.55 1.10 -10.59
CA GLY A 72 -1.26 1.75 -10.36
C GLY A 72 -0.11 0.79 -10.19
N PHE A 73 -0.38 -0.42 -9.74
CA PHE A 73 0.66 -1.39 -9.38
C PHE A 73 1.53 -1.78 -10.57
N SER A 74 0.89 -2.16 -11.67
CA SER A 74 1.63 -2.60 -12.86
C SER A 74 2.56 -1.51 -13.38
N ALA A 75 2.09 -0.26 -13.38
CA ALA A 75 2.93 0.86 -13.80
C ALA A 75 4.07 1.13 -12.82
N TYR A 76 3.80 0.96 -11.52
CA TYR A 76 4.82 1.23 -10.49
C TYR A 76 6.00 0.28 -10.60
N VAL A 77 5.74 -1.01 -10.83
CA VAL A 77 6.79 -2.04 -10.90
C VAL A 77 7.31 -2.27 -12.32
N ALA A 78 6.64 -1.73 -13.34
CA ALA A 78 7.01 -1.95 -14.74
C ALA A 78 8.42 -1.41 -15.01
N GLY A 79 9.21 -2.16 -15.73
CA GLY A 79 10.57 -1.78 -16.05
C GLY A 79 11.56 -1.92 -14.91
N SER A 80 11.14 -2.49 -13.78
CA SER A 80 12.04 -2.76 -12.66
C SER A 80 13.15 -3.71 -13.12
N VAL A 81 14.39 -3.42 -12.72
CA VAL A 81 15.51 -4.33 -12.95
C VAL A 81 15.44 -5.56 -12.05
N HIS A 82 14.54 -5.56 -11.07
CA HIS A 82 14.30 -6.69 -10.18
C HIS A 82 13.12 -7.49 -10.70
N ASN A 83 13.00 -8.74 -10.29
CA ASN A 83 11.97 -9.63 -10.78
C ASN A 83 10.58 -9.19 -10.32
N THR A 84 9.79 -8.61 -11.21
CA THR A 84 8.44 -8.11 -10.91
C THR A 84 7.44 -9.21 -10.57
N ALA A 85 7.70 -10.46 -10.97
CA ALA A 85 6.81 -11.56 -10.67
C ALA A 85 6.73 -11.86 -9.16
N ASN A 86 7.69 -11.37 -8.39
CA ASN A 86 7.74 -11.55 -6.94
C ASN A 86 7.17 -10.37 -6.16
N PHE A 87 6.54 -9.42 -6.82
CA PHE A 87 5.95 -8.26 -6.15
C PHE A 87 4.43 -8.40 -6.07
N ALA A 88 3.87 -7.80 -5.03
CA ALA A 88 2.44 -7.77 -4.80
C ALA A 88 2.06 -6.40 -4.22
N TYR A 89 0.78 -6.16 -4.08
CA TYR A 89 0.31 -4.91 -3.48
C TYR A 89 -0.72 -5.18 -2.39
N ALA A 90 -0.87 -4.20 -1.50
CA ALA A 90 -1.90 -4.18 -0.48
C ALA A 90 -2.63 -2.85 -0.51
N THR A 91 -3.86 -2.85 -0.04
CA THR A 91 -4.77 -1.71 -0.10
C THR A 91 -5.18 -1.30 1.29
N ILE A 92 -5.07 -0.01 1.60
CA ILE A 92 -5.64 0.57 2.81
C ILE A 92 -6.81 1.44 2.38
N ALA A 93 -8.01 1.14 2.89
CA ALA A 93 -9.23 1.82 2.51
C ALA A 93 -10.01 2.26 3.75
N PRO A 94 -10.90 3.27 3.61
CA PRO A 94 -11.84 3.61 4.69
C PRO A 94 -12.77 2.43 4.99
N ASP A 95 -13.22 2.36 6.24
CA ASP A 95 -14.19 1.36 6.68
C ASP A 95 -15.34 2.02 7.45
N SER A 96 -16.24 1.18 7.97
CA SER A 96 -17.41 1.68 8.70
C SER A 96 -17.04 2.48 9.96
N SER A 97 -15.86 2.28 10.51
CA SER A 97 -15.42 3.00 11.70
C SER A 97 -14.71 4.32 11.36
N THR A 98 -14.07 4.43 10.21
CA THR A 98 -13.31 5.63 9.83
C THR A 98 -14.09 6.57 8.93
N TRP A 99 -15.02 6.04 8.12
CA TRP A 99 -15.82 6.86 7.21
C TRP A 99 -16.58 7.99 7.90
N PRO A 100 -17.25 7.76 9.07
CA PRO A 100 -17.96 8.85 9.75
C PRO A 100 -17.05 10.00 10.18
N ASP A 101 -15.75 9.72 10.38
CA ASP A 101 -14.76 10.72 10.76
C ASP A 101 -14.21 11.49 9.56
N GLY A 102 -14.74 11.25 8.36
CA GLY A 102 -14.31 11.95 7.16
C GLY A 102 -13.21 11.24 6.38
N ASP A 103 -12.85 10.02 6.75
CA ASP A 103 -11.81 9.27 6.04
C ASP A 103 -12.30 8.87 4.65
N ARG A 104 -11.59 9.33 3.62
CA ARG A 104 -11.83 8.97 2.22
C ARG A 104 -10.54 8.55 1.54
N LEU A 105 -9.49 8.38 2.34
CA LEU A 105 -8.13 8.16 1.82
C LEU A 105 -7.93 6.69 1.48
N VAL A 106 -7.37 6.47 0.28
CA VAL A 106 -6.87 5.17 -0.15
C VAL A 106 -5.37 5.26 -0.22
N VAL A 107 -4.68 4.28 0.37
CA VAL A 107 -3.23 4.14 0.24
C VAL A 107 -2.93 2.76 -0.31
N CYS A 108 -2.09 2.72 -1.34
CA CYS A 108 -1.65 1.48 -1.98
C CYS A 108 -0.16 1.29 -1.72
N VAL A 109 0.21 0.11 -1.26
CA VAL A 109 1.60 -0.22 -0.98
C VAL A 109 2.03 -1.44 -1.80
N ALA A 110 3.28 -1.44 -2.25
CA ALA A 110 3.90 -2.56 -2.94
C ALA A 110 4.89 -3.24 -2.01
N TYR A 111 5.03 -4.55 -2.15
CA TYR A 111 5.99 -5.32 -1.35
C TYR A 111 6.47 -6.52 -2.15
N GLN A 112 7.58 -7.10 -1.72
CA GLN A 112 8.16 -8.31 -2.33
C GLN A 112 7.71 -9.54 -1.58
N VAL A 113 7.46 -10.62 -2.34
CA VAL A 113 7.21 -11.95 -1.80
C VAL A 113 8.20 -12.92 -2.43
N THR A 114 8.83 -13.78 -1.63
CA THR A 114 9.73 -14.81 -2.11
C THR A 114 9.16 -16.19 -1.75
N GLU A 115 9.74 -17.26 -2.29
CA GLU A 115 9.33 -18.61 -1.90
C GLU A 115 9.47 -18.82 -0.39
N ASP A 116 10.56 -18.30 0.19
CA ASP A 116 10.83 -18.47 1.61
C ASP A 116 9.92 -17.60 2.49
N SER A 117 9.48 -16.46 2.01
CA SER A 117 8.65 -15.55 2.80
C SER A 117 7.16 -15.78 2.62
N TYR A 118 6.73 -16.35 1.50
CA TYR A 118 5.31 -16.49 1.19
C TYR A 118 4.52 -17.13 2.33
N PRO A 119 3.34 -16.60 2.72
CA PRO A 119 2.63 -15.47 2.11
C PRO A 119 3.07 -14.09 2.63
N ASP A 120 4.08 -14.01 3.45
CA ASP A 120 4.53 -12.77 4.09
C ASP A 120 5.41 -11.95 3.15
N ALA A 121 5.50 -10.65 3.42
CA ALA A 121 6.38 -9.77 2.68
C ALA A 121 7.84 -10.02 3.06
N ALA A 122 8.72 -9.94 2.07
CA ALA A 122 10.17 -10.02 2.29
C ALA A 122 10.75 -8.61 2.28
N PRO A 123 11.68 -8.28 3.20
CA PRO A 123 12.32 -6.98 3.19
C PRO A 123 13.23 -6.80 1.97
N VAL A 124 13.36 -5.57 1.52
CA VAL A 124 14.23 -5.18 0.41
C VAL A 124 15.06 -3.96 0.82
N ASP A 125 16.17 -3.74 0.14
CA ASP A 125 17.04 -2.58 0.34
C ASP A 125 17.18 -1.75 -0.94
N PHE A 126 16.20 -1.82 -1.81
CA PHE A 126 16.13 -1.07 -3.06
C PHE A 126 14.70 -0.61 -3.28
N SER A 127 14.49 0.41 -4.12
CA SER A 127 13.14 0.82 -4.48
C SER A 127 12.52 -0.19 -5.42
N ILE A 128 11.29 -0.62 -5.10
CA ILE A 128 10.50 -1.53 -5.94
C ILE A 128 9.99 -0.78 -7.18
N LYS A 129 9.93 0.54 -7.11
CA LYS A 129 9.48 1.34 -8.24
C LYS A 129 10.21 0.95 -9.50
N GLY A 130 9.45 0.81 -10.57
CA GLY A 130 9.98 0.48 -11.87
C GLY A 130 11.10 1.41 -12.25
N SER A 131 12.20 0.81 -12.58
CA SER A 131 13.38 1.58 -12.93
C SER A 131 13.46 1.64 -14.43
N HIS A 132 13.56 2.80 -14.92
CA HIS A 132 13.80 2.99 -16.31
C HIS A 132 15.27 3.01 -16.57
N GLN A 133 16.02 2.66 -15.62
CA GLN A 133 17.46 2.59 -15.78
C GLN A 133 17.86 1.35 -16.46
#